data_05056794aadf98d64faa1da513d8db22
#
_entry.id   05056794aadf98d64faa1da513d8db22
#
_cell.length_a   1.000
_cell.length_b   1.000
_cell.length_c   1.000
_cell.angle_alpha   90.00
_cell.angle_beta   90.00
_cell.angle_gamma   90.00
#
_symmetry.space_group_name_H-M   'P 1'
#
loop_
_entity.id
_entity.type
_entity.pdbx_description
1 polymer ?
#
loop_
_entity_poly.entity_id
_entity_poly.type
_entity_poly.pdbx_seq_one_letter_code
_entity_poly.pdbx_strand_id
1 'polypeptide(L)'
;MSDINIGKLRNNCFRQSKVAGEFMLQLRVPGAVIDAKWLELVSYICNTWGNGSFHLGMRQTLNVPGIKAENIPAVNEYIRPYLDAIERDMCDVKMDTSNGYPFIGPRNIMACIGGIHCIKGNVNTQEMAHKIEKLVYPNPYHIKVSIAGCPNDCAKGHFQDFGIIGCTKPIYDIDRCIGCGACVDKCKGAATRVLSLNDKGKVDKDPCCCVGCGECVIACPAGAWRRPDKDFYKIVIGGRTGKQYPRMGKMFANWLTEDSVLAIMSNWPKFSEWVLGGKPVYLHGGHLIDRAGYPKFKDFMLDGVTLNPEAYIAETINWAETEYRSNIHVKPLDQHETVK
;
A
#
# COMPACT_ATOMS: atom_id res chain seq x y z
N MET A 1 -33.38 -4.76 -20.25
CA MET A 1 -32.30 -4.44 -19.26
C MET A 1 -32.36 -5.32 -18.00
N SER A 2 -33.20 -6.36 -17.98
CA SER A 2 -33.43 -7.24 -16.82
C SER A 2 -32.34 -8.28 -16.54
N ASP A 3 -31.38 -8.48 -17.43
CA ASP A 3 -30.47 -9.65 -17.36
C ASP A 3 -28.99 -9.32 -17.11
N ILE A 4 -28.67 -8.07 -16.77
CA ILE A 4 -27.30 -7.70 -16.44
C ILE A 4 -27.01 -8.07 -14.98
N ASN A 5 -26.20 -9.11 -14.78
CA ASN A 5 -25.75 -9.48 -13.45
C ASN A 5 -24.63 -8.53 -12.99
N ILE A 6 -25.04 -7.47 -12.28
CA ILE A 6 -24.15 -6.43 -11.76
C ILE A 6 -23.09 -7.02 -10.81
N GLY A 7 -23.43 -8.08 -10.07
CA GLY A 7 -22.49 -8.80 -9.22
C GLY A 7 -21.35 -9.44 -10.05
N LYS A 8 -21.70 -10.07 -11.17
CA LYS A 8 -20.73 -10.66 -12.10
C LYS A 8 -19.87 -9.60 -12.79
N LEU A 9 -20.43 -8.43 -13.11
CA LEU A 9 -19.68 -7.32 -13.71
C LEU A 9 -18.65 -6.70 -12.74
N ARG A 10 -18.95 -6.67 -11.45
CA ARG A 10 -17.98 -6.24 -10.42
C ARG A 10 -16.75 -7.13 -10.37
N ASN A 11 -16.86 -8.38 -10.78
CA ASN A 11 -15.72 -9.29 -10.87
C ASN A 11 -14.86 -9.08 -12.13
N ASN A 12 -15.24 -8.13 -13.00
CA ASN A 12 -14.63 -7.92 -14.32
C ASN A 12 -14.16 -6.49 -14.57
N CYS A 13 -13.57 -5.81 -13.63
CA CYS A 13 -13.09 -4.43 -13.75
C CYS A 13 -14.18 -3.36 -14.01
N PHE A 14 -15.45 -3.72 -14.06
CA PHE A 14 -16.53 -2.77 -14.32
C PHE A 14 -17.30 -2.38 -13.08
N ARG A 15 -17.54 -1.10 -12.94
CA ARG A 15 -18.44 -0.52 -11.94
C ARG A 15 -19.68 0.05 -12.59
N GLN A 16 -20.82 -0.19 -11.99
CA GLN A 16 -22.05 0.48 -12.40
C GLN A 16 -21.89 2.01 -12.27
N SER A 17 -22.26 2.70 -13.33
CA SER A 17 -22.38 4.17 -13.35
C SER A 17 -23.68 4.62 -12.67
N LYS A 18 -23.73 5.91 -12.35
CA LYS A 18 -24.98 6.57 -11.94
C LYS A 18 -25.96 6.68 -13.11
N VAL A 19 -25.45 6.72 -14.35
CA VAL A 19 -26.26 6.71 -15.57
C VAL A 19 -26.72 5.28 -15.85
N ALA A 20 -28.01 5.08 -16.02
CA ALA A 20 -28.60 3.77 -16.26
C ALA A 20 -28.08 3.15 -17.57
N GLY A 21 -27.65 1.90 -17.52
CA GLY A 21 -27.09 1.17 -18.67
C GLY A 21 -25.62 1.45 -18.96
N GLU A 22 -24.99 2.37 -18.22
CA GLU A 22 -23.56 2.67 -18.35
C GLU A 22 -22.75 2.09 -17.21
N PHE A 23 -21.49 1.83 -17.53
CA PHE A 23 -20.48 1.31 -16.61
C PHE A 23 -19.18 2.12 -16.71
N MET A 24 -18.38 2.04 -15.68
CA MET A 24 -17.03 2.56 -15.65
C MET A 24 -16.06 1.40 -15.61
N LEU A 25 -15.19 1.30 -16.61
CA LEU A 25 -14.01 0.43 -16.56
C LEU A 25 -13.01 1.01 -15.55
N GLN A 26 -12.40 0.17 -14.74
CA GLN A 26 -11.34 0.56 -13.83
C GLN A 26 -10.13 -0.36 -14.00
N LEU A 27 -9.06 0.18 -14.57
CA LEU A 27 -7.81 -0.54 -14.76
C LEU A 27 -6.88 -0.33 -13.56
N ARG A 28 -6.29 -1.40 -13.07
CA ARG A 28 -5.29 -1.38 -12.00
C ARG A 28 -3.94 -0.92 -12.57
N VAL A 29 -3.20 -0.21 -11.78
CA VAL A 29 -1.82 0.23 -12.08
C VAL A 29 -1.00 0.07 -10.80
N PRO A 30 -0.62 -1.17 -10.41
CA PRO A 30 0.20 -1.40 -9.23
C PRO A 30 1.50 -0.60 -9.32
N GLY A 31 1.84 0.11 -8.23
CA GLY A 31 3.02 0.97 -8.23
C GLY A 31 2.90 2.27 -9.01
N ALA A 32 1.76 2.54 -9.66
CA ALA A 32 1.48 3.75 -10.45
C ALA A 32 2.43 4.01 -11.64
N VAL A 33 3.07 2.97 -12.16
CA VAL A 33 3.98 3.06 -13.31
C VAL A 33 3.51 2.10 -14.40
N ILE A 34 3.37 2.62 -15.61
CA ILE A 34 3.04 1.85 -16.81
C ILE A 34 3.81 2.41 -18.00
N ASP A 35 4.01 1.61 -19.04
CA ASP A 35 4.56 2.09 -20.30
C ASP A 35 3.62 3.11 -20.96
N ALA A 36 4.19 4.16 -21.55
CA ALA A 36 3.43 5.22 -22.21
C ALA A 36 2.53 4.70 -23.35
N LYS A 37 2.91 3.59 -24.02
CA LYS A 37 2.09 2.95 -25.05
C LYS A 37 0.68 2.55 -24.57
N TRP A 38 0.51 2.26 -23.27
CA TRP A 38 -0.79 1.89 -22.72
C TRP A 38 -1.77 3.06 -22.60
N LEU A 39 -1.28 4.32 -22.67
CA LEU A 39 -2.14 5.50 -22.76
C LEU A 39 -2.90 5.53 -24.09
N GLU A 40 -2.30 5.01 -25.17
CA GLU A 40 -2.96 4.88 -26.47
C GLU A 40 -4.14 3.91 -26.40
N LEU A 41 -3.95 2.75 -25.71
CA LEU A 41 -5.03 1.81 -25.46
C LEU A 41 -6.18 2.45 -24.68
N VAL A 42 -5.88 3.17 -23.59
CA VAL A 42 -6.89 3.85 -22.78
C VAL A 42 -7.61 4.92 -23.62
N SER A 43 -6.88 5.71 -24.40
CA SER A 43 -7.44 6.72 -25.30
C SER A 43 -8.40 6.10 -26.33
N TYR A 44 -8.00 4.98 -26.93
CA TYR A 44 -8.86 4.26 -27.87
C TYR A 44 -10.16 3.79 -27.22
N ILE A 45 -10.10 3.19 -26.03
CA ILE A 45 -11.30 2.74 -25.29
C ILE A 45 -12.22 3.91 -24.97
N CYS A 46 -11.66 5.04 -24.52
CA CYS A 46 -12.43 6.25 -24.21
C CYS A 46 -13.20 6.79 -25.41
N ASN A 47 -12.56 6.81 -26.56
CA ASN A 47 -13.15 7.38 -27.79
C ASN A 47 -14.09 6.42 -28.51
N THR A 48 -13.85 5.09 -28.40
CA THR A 48 -14.65 4.10 -29.14
C THR A 48 -15.86 3.63 -28.34
N TRP A 49 -15.71 3.38 -27.05
CA TRP A 49 -16.73 2.76 -26.21
C TRP A 49 -17.12 3.57 -24.97
N GLY A 50 -16.31 4.53 -24.58
CA GLY A 50 -16.53 5.42 -23.45
C GLY A 50 -17.18 6.76 -23.85
N ASN A 51 -17.06 7.75 -23.00
CA ASN A 51 -17.58 9.09 -23.23
C ASN A 51 -16.52 10.10 -23.73
N GLY A 52 -15.40 9.64 -24.28
CA GLY A 52 -14.31 10.49 -24.78
C GLY A 52 -13.37 11.03 -23.71
N SER A 53 -13.51 10.59 -22.45
CA SER A 53 -12.64 11.01 -21.36
C SER A 53 -12.23 9.85 -20.46
N PHE A 54 -11.12 10.01 -19.75
CA PHE A 54 -10.76 9.10 -18.66
C PHE A 54 -10.46 9.89 -17.38
N HIS A 55 -10.59 9.21 -16.26
CA HIS A 55 -10.39 9.79 -14.94
C HIS A 55 -9.26 9.07 -14.21
N LEU A 56 -8.29 9.83 -13.69
CA LEU A 56 -7.25 9.31 -12.81
C LEU A 56 -7.83 9.08 -11.43
N GLY A 57 -7.95 7.81 -11.06
CA GLY A 57 -8.53 7.43 -9.78
C GLY A 57 -7.65 7.83 -8.59
N MET A 58 -8.29 8.12 -7.45
CA MET A 58 -7.58 8.45 -6.20
C MET A 58 -6.59 7.38 -5.73
N ARG A 59 -6.72 6.17 -6.24
CA ARG A 59 -5.79 5.07 -5.98
C ARG A 59 -4.90 4.76 -7.18
N GLN A 60 -4.59 5.77 -7.99
CA GLN A 60 -3.72 5.64 -9.16
C GLN A 60 -4.23 4.63 -10.19
N THR A 61 -5.54 4.50 -10.31
CA THR A 61 -6.20 3.67 -11.32
C THR A 61 -6.58 4.50 -12.55
N LEU A 62 -6.63 3.87 -13.71
CA LEU A 62 -7.17 4.45 -14.93
C LEU A 62 -8.65 4.07 -15.03
N ASN A 63 -9.54 5.05 -15.06
CA ASN A 63 -10.98 4.83 -15.09
C ASN A 63 -11.58 5.39 -16.37
N VAL A 64 -12.33 4.57 -17.12
CA VAL A 64 -13.02 4.99 -18.34
C VAL A 64 -14.53 4.95 -18.09
N PRO A 65 -15.20 6.09 -17.97
CA PRO A 65 -16.64 6.16 -17.80
C PRO A 65 -17.40 6.03 -19.12
N GLY A 66 -18.71 5.78 -19.05
CA GLY A 66 -19.63 5.83 -20.20
C GLY A 66 -19.69 4.56 -21.05
N ILE A 67 -19.10 3.43 -20.59
CA ILE A 67 -19.12 2.16 -21.33
C ILE A 67 -20.51 1.53 -21.18
N LYS A 68 -21.17 1.29 -22.31
CA LYS A 68 -22.47 0.61 -22.34
C LYS A 68 -22.30 -0.91 -22.11
N ALA A 69 -23.30 -1.53 -21.50
CA ALA A 69 -23.30 -2.95 -21.17
C ALA A 69 -23.01 -3.86 -22.37
N GLU A 70 -23.52 -3.53 -23.54
CA GLU A 70 -23.33 -4.25 -24.79
C GLU A 70 -21.89 -4.28 -25.29
N ASN A 71 -21.09 -3.27 -24.91
CA ASN A 71 -19.68 -3.13 -25.32
C ASN A 71 -18.70 -3.83 -24.36
N ILE A 72 -19.15 -4.28 -23.19
CA ILE A 72 -18.27 -4.89 -22.17
C ILE A 72 -17.47 -6.08 -22.71
N PRO A 73 -18.04 -7.03 -23.50
CA PRO A 73 -17.25 -8.13 -24.06
C PRO A 73 -16.11 -7.66 -24.96
N ALA A 74 -16.38 -6.68 -25.84
CA ALA A 74 -15.37 -6.12 -26.75
C ALA A 74 -14.26 -5.38 -25.97
N VAL A 75 -14.63 -4.62 -24.95
CA VAL A 75 -13.66 -3.93 -24.07
C VAL A 75 -12.81 -4.94 -23.32
N ASN A 76 -13.39 -6.01 -22.76
CA ASN A 76 -12.64 -7.06 -22.08
C ASN A 76 -11.58 -7.71 -22.98
N GLU A 77 -11.94 -7.99 -24.23
CA GLU A 77 -10.99 -8.55 -25.19
C GLU A 77 -9.86 -7.57 -25.51
N TYR A 78 -10.21 -6.29 -25.68
CA TYR A 78 -9.25 -5.24 -26.02
C TYR A 78 -8.25 -4.90 -24.90
N ILE A 79 -8.66 -4.99 -23.63
CA ILE A 79 -7.78 -4.70 -22.48
C ILE A 79 -6.87 -5.88 -22.09
N ARG A 80 -7.09 -7.09 -22.64
CA ARG A 80 -6.35 -8.29 -22.28
C ARG A 80 -4.82 -8.11 -22.34
N PRO A 81 -4.23 -7.57 -23.42
CA PRO A 81 -2.77 -7.37 -23.48
C PRO A 81 -2.24 -6.45 -22.37
N TYR A 82 -3.00 -5.43 -22.00
CA TYR A 82 -2.66 -4.55 -20.91
C TYR A 82 -2.62 -5.27 -19.56
N LEU A 83 -3.66 -6.04 -19.27
CA LEU A 83 -3.79 -6.77 -18.02
C LEU A 83 -2.75 -7.88 -17.90
N ASP A 84 -2.45 -8.58 -19.00
CA ASP A 84 -1.38 -9.56 -19.06
C ASP A 84 -0.01 -8.92 -18.76
N ALA A 85 0.28 -7.76 -19.37
CA ALA A 85 1.53 -7.07 -19.14
C ALA A 85 1.68 -6.58 -17.70
N ILE A 86 0.62 -6.08 -17.08
CA ILE A 86 0.68 -5.54 -15.71
C ILE A 86 0.65 -6.64 -14.67
N GLU A 87 -0.33 -7.53 -14.73
CA GLU A 87 -0.54 -8.51 -13.65
C GLU A 87 0.41 -9.72 -13.79
N ARG A 88 0.58 -10.25 -14.98
CA ARG A 88 1.43 -11.42 -15.20
C ARG A 88 2.90 -11.05 -15.36
N ASP A 89 3.22 -10.13 -16.25
CA ASP A 89 4.61 -9.89 -16.65
C ASP A 89 5.35 -8.99 -15.64
N MET A 90 4.68 -7.98 -15.07
CA MET A 90 5.30 -7.09 -14.08
C MET A 90 5.16 -7.58 -12.63
N CYS A 91 4.01 -8.12 -12.26
CA CYS A 91 3.72 -8.49 -10.87
C CYS A 91 3.79 -10.00 -10.62
N ASP A 92 3.99 -10.83 -11.66
CA ASP A 92 4.00 -12.30 -11.59
C ASP A 92 2.74 -12.88 -10.91
N VAL A 93 1.59 -12.24 -11.17
CA VAL A 93 0.30 -12.67 -10.65
C VAL A 93 -0.23 -13.83 -11.49
N LYS A 94 -0.57 -14.94 -10.84
CA LYS A 94 -1.24 -16.07 -11.46
C LYS A 94 -2.74 -15.90 -11.36
N MET A 95 -3.40 -15.75 -12.50
CA MET A 95 -4.83 -15.46 -12.55
C MET A 95 -5.50 -16.24 -13.69
N ASP A 96 -6.64 -16.85 -13.38
CA ASP A 96 -7.53 -17.38 -14.42
C ASP A 96 -8.38 -16.23 -14.98
N THR A 97 -8.11 -15.84 -16.20
CA THR A 97 -8.78 -14.74 -16.89
C THR A 97 -9.97 -15.17 -17.74
N SER A 98 -10.32 -16.46 -17.73
CA SER A 98 -11.44 -17.01 -18.53
C SER A 98 -12.79 -16.35 -18.21
N ASN A 99 -12.97 -15.91 -16.96
CA ASN A 99 -14.15 -15.23 -16.46
C ASN A 99 -13.99 -13.70 -16.31
N GLY A 100 -12.94 -13.13 -16.89
CA GLY A 100 -12.59 -11.72 -16.81
C GLY A 100 -11.65 -11.40 -15.62
N TYR A 101 -11.54 -10.12 -15.28
CA TYR A 101 -10.56 -9.63 -14.32
C TYR A 101 -11.25 -9.14 -13.05
N PRO A 102 -10.94 -9.70 -11.86
CA PRO A 102 -11.64 -9.34 -10.64
C PRO A 102 -11.38 -7.89 -10.25
N PHE A 103 -12.47 -7.20 -9.91
CA PHE A 103 -12.44 -5.87 -9.36
C PHE A 103 -12.63 -5.87 -7.82
N ILE A 104 -13.14 -6.98 -7.28
CA ILE A 104 -13.42 -7.17 -5.85
C ILE A 104 -12.14 -7.67 -5.15
N GLY A 105 -12.01 -7.30 -3.88
CA GLY A 105 -10.89 -7.70 -3.05
C GLY A 105 -9.86 -6.58 -2.90
N PRO A 106 -8.57 -6.86 -3.07
CA PRO A 106 -7.51 -5.88 -2.93
C PRO A 106 -7.69 -4.70 -3.87
N ARG A 107 -7.53 -3.50 -3.33
CA ARG A 107 -7.52 -2.29 -4.14
C ARG A 107 -6.17 -2.09 -4.79
N ASN A 108 -6.12 -1.30 -5.86
CA ASN A 108 -4.85 -0.95 -6.49
C ASN A 108 -3.83 -0.50 -5.44
N ILE A 109 -2.64 -1.07 -5.47
CA ILE A 109 -1.55 -0.69 -4.58
C ILE A 109 -0.99 0.65 -5.05
N MET A 110 -1.05 1.63 -4.15
CA MET A 110 -0.53 2.96 -4.42
C MET A 110 0.95 3.02 -4.09
N ALA A 111 1.72 3.71 -4.92
CA ALA A 111 3.11 4.02 -4.62
C ALA A 111 3.40 5.50 -4.92
N CYS A 112 4.25 6.12 -4.12
CA CYS A 112 4.80 7.43 -4.52
C CYS A 112 5.89 7.22 -5.58
N ILE A 113 6.28 8.31 -6.26
CA ILE A 113 7.35 8.26 -7.27
C ILE A 113 8.76 8.00 -6.70
N GLY A 114 8.86 7.77 -5.38
CA GLY A 114 10.13 7.52 -4.67
C GLY A 114 10.99 6.44 -5.29
N GLY A 115 12.00 6.01 -4.57
CA GLY A 115 12.92 5.00 -5.07
C GLY A 115 13.86 5.51 -6.17
N ILE A 116 13.51 5.35 -7.42
CA ILE A 116 14.40 5.68 -8.53
C ILE A 116 14.43 7.19 -8.86
N HIS A 117 13.31 7.90 -8.70
CA HIS A 117 13.15 9.26 -9.23
C HIS A 117 13.16 10.37 -8.18
N CYS A 118 12.84 10.07 -6.93
CA CYS A 118 12.78 11.08 -5.87
C CYS A 118 14.08 11.10 -5.05
N ILE A 119 14.73 12.27 -4.97
CA ILE A 119 15.95 12.42 -4.16
C ILE A 119 15.77 12.04 -2.69
N LYS A 120 14.55 12.16 -2.17
CA LYS A 120 14.20 11.79 -0.78
C LYS A 120 13.86 10.31 -0.62
N GLY A 121 13.66 9.57 -1.73
CA GLY A 121 13.31 8.15 -1.69
C GLY A 121 14.46 7.32 -1.10
N ASN A 122 14.12 6.47 -0.15
CA ASN A 122 15.07 5.54 0.48
C ASN A 122 14.92 4.12 -0.08
N VAL A 123 13.78 3.79 -0.70
CA VAL A 123 13.45 2.44 -1.19
C VAL A 123 12.75 2.50 -2.54
N ASN A 124 12.82 1.41 -3.33
CA ASN A 124 12.09 1.28 -4.58
C ASN A 124 10.61 0.94 -4.32
N THR A 125 9.76 1.96 -4.41
CA THR A 125 8.32 1.84 -4.11
C THR A 125 7.54 1.07 -5.16
N GLN A 126 7.93 1.17 -6.42
CA GLN A 126 7.29 0.50 -7.55
C GLN A 126 7.53 -1.01 -7.49
N GLU A 127 8.77 -1.41 -7.31
CA GLU A 127 9.14 -2.83 -7.19
C GLU A 127 8.46 -3.47 -5.98
N MET A 128 8.47 -2.79 -4.83
CA MET A 128 7.75 -3.27 -3.64
C MET A 128 6.25 -3.42 -3.92
N ALA A 129 5.64 -2.50 -4.67
CA ALA A 129 4.22 -2.59 -5.02
C ALA A 129 3.92 -3.82 -5.88
N HIS A 130 4.77 -4.13 -6.86
CA HIS A 130 4.63 -5.31 -7.70
C HIS A 130 4.76 -6.61 -6.89
N LYS A 131 5.75 -6.69 -5.99
CA LYS A 131 5.94 -7.83 -5.08
C LYS A 131 4.72 -8.04 -4.16
N ILE A 132 4.15 -6.96 -3.62
CA ILE A 132 2.97 -7.04 -2.76
C ILE A 132 1.72 -7.40 -3.56
N GLU A 133 1.57 -6.88 -4.78
CA GLU A 133 0.44 -7.24 -5.66
C GLU A 133 0.33 -8.76 -5.80
N LYS A 134 1.44 -9.43 -6.09
CA LYS A 134 1.51 -10.90 -6.21
C LYS A 134 1.04 -11.63 -4.94
N LEU A 135 1.26 -11.06 -3.76
CA LEU A 135 0.92 -11.70 -2.48
C LEU A 135 -0.56 -11.53 -2.10
N VAL A 136 -1.18 -10.42 -2.52
CA VAL A 136 -2.52 -10.05 -2.07
C VAL A 136 -3.58 -10.14 -3.15
N TYR A 137 -3.21 -10.26 -4.43
CA TYR A 137 -4.14 -10.28 -5.55
C TYR A 137 -3.88 -11.49 -6.47
N PRO A 138 -4.91 -12.16 -7.00
CA PRO A 138 -6.33 -11.96 -6.73
C PRO A 138 -6.75 -12.58 -5.38
N ASN A 139 -7.65 -11.90 -4.66
CA ASN A 139 -8.14 -12.37 -3.37
C ASN A 139 -9.53 -11.77 -3.09
N PRO A 140 -10.49 -12.49 -2.50
CA PRO A 140 -11.81 -11.97 -2.22
C PRO A 140 -11.84 -10.93 -1.08
N TYR A 141 -10.79 -10.86 -0.25
CA TYR A 141 -10.77 -10.00 0.93
C TYR A 141 -10.23 -8.62 0.61
N HIS A 142 -10.90 -7.62 1.15
CA HIS A 142 -10.56 -6.23 0.92
C HIS A 142 -9.28 -5.80 1.65
N ILE A 143 -8.39 -5.13 0.94
CA ILE A 143 -7.24 -4.45 1.51
C ILE A 143 -6.88 -3.19 0.70
N LYS A 144 -6.44 -2.16 1.39
CA LYS A 144 -5.81 -0.97 0.81
C LYS A 144 -4.39 -0.85 1.29
N VAL A 145 -3.45 -0.93 0.36
CA VAL A 145 -2.03 -0.76 0.62
C VAL A 145 -1.53 0.49 -0.07
N SER A 146 -0.62 1.21 0.57
CA SER A 146 0.16 2.27 -0.06
C SER A 146 1.61 2.22 0.38
N ILE A 147 2.50 2.65 -0.52
CA ILE A 147 3.95 2.57 -0.33
C ILE A 147 4.56 3.95 -0.54
N ALA A 148 5.21 4.47 0.48
CA ALA A 148 5.95 5.71 0.44
C ALA A 148 7.46 5.45 0.51
N GLY A 149 8.24 6.10 -0.33
CA GLY A 149 9.70 5.92 -0.38
C GLY A 149 10.46 6.52 0.80
N CYS A 150 9.82 7.36 1.61
CA CYS A 150 10.41 7.99 2.80
C CYS A 150 9.32 8.44 3.78
N PRO A 151 9.69 8.84 5.03
CA PRO A 151 8.75 9.28 6.06
C PRO A 151 7.89 10.51 5.76
N ASN A 152 8.07 11.19 4.62
CA ASN A 152 7.13 12.23 4.16
C ASN A 152 5.75 11.67 3.82
N ASP A 153 5.64 10.35 3.67
CA ASP A 153 4.39 9.62 3.45
C ASP A 153 3.49 10.23 2.35
N CYS A 154 4.10 10.56 1.19
CA CYS A 154 3.36 11.16 0.06
C CYS A 154 2.23 10.26 -0.45
N ALA A 155 2.35 8.94 -0.30
CA ALA A 155 1.30 7.97 -0.64
C ALA A 155 0.21 7.83 0.45
N LYS A 156 0.31 8.62 1.53
CA LYS A 156 -0.69 8.66 2.62
C LYS A 156 -0.96 7.32 3.27
N GLY A 157 0.11 6.59 3.62
CA GLY A 157 0.06 5.28 4.28
C GLY A 157 -0.75 5.28 5.57
N HIS A 158 -0.65 6.36 6.35
CA HIS A 158 -1.41 6.50 7.59
C HIS A 158 -2.95 6.52 7.40
N PHE A 159 -3.46 6.67 6.18
CA PHE A 159 -4.89 6.63 5.87
C PHE A 159 -5.33 5.31 5.21
N GLN A 160 -4.43 4.34 5.10
CA GLN A 160 -4.69 3.05 4.46
C GLN A 160 -4.79 1.92 5.48
N ASP A 161 -5.29 0.77 5.05
CA ASP A 161 -5.30 -0.44 5.89
C ASP A 161 -3.86 -0.83 6.25
N PHE A 162 -2.95 -0.75 5.26
CA PHE A 162 -1.50 -0.86 5.41
C PHE A 162 -0.78 0.29 4.70
N GLY A 163 0.08 0.99 5.42
CA GLY A 163 1.06 1.91 4.87
C GLY A 163 2.46 1.35 5.07
N ILE A 164 3.22 1.21 3.97
CA ILE A 164 4.60 0.76 3.97
C ILE A 164 5.46 1.97 3.64
N ILE A 165 6.36 2.33 4.55
CA ILE A 165 7.13 3.57 4.47
C ILE A 165 8.61 3.23 4.50
N GLY A 166 9.33 3.57 3.45
CA GLY A 166 10.78 3.40 3.36
C GLY A 166 11.51 4.29 4.38
N CYS A 167 12.52 3.71 5.03
CA CYS A 167 13.34 4.38 6.02
C CYS A 167 14.82 4.10 5.72
N THR A 168 15.71 4.92 6.25
CA THR A 168 17.17 4.68 6.19
C THR A 168 17.83 4.89 7.54
N LYS A 169 18.92 4.18 7.80
CA LYS A 169 19.82 4.41 8.95
C LYS A 169 21.11 5.05 8.45
N PRO A 170 21.17 6.37 8.25
CA PRO A 170 22.33 7.02 7.67
C PRO A 170 23.60 6.73 8.45
N ILE A 171 24.66 6.41 7.72
CA ILE A 171 26.00 6.17 8.23
C ILE A 171 26.75 7.50 8.22
N TYR A 172 27.37 7.83 9.34
CA TYR A 172 28.13 9.06 9.52
C TYR A 172 29.64 8.78 9.49
N ASP A 173 30.34 9.52 8.63
CA ASP A 173 31.78 9.54 8.53
C ASP A 173 32.30 10.84 9.17
N ILE A 174 32.89 10.71 10.36
CA ILE A 174 33.35 11.85 11.16
C ILE A 174 34.53 12.56 10.50
N ASP A 175 35.37 11.82 9.76
CA ASP A 175 36.59 12.37 9.14
C ASP A 175 36.25 13.30 7.97
N ARG A 176 35.19 12.99 7.24
CA ARG A 176 34.67 13.83 6.17
C ARG A 176 33.87 15.03 6.63
N CYS A 177 33.47 15.06 7.91
CA CYS A 177 32.64 16.14 8.42
C CYS A 177 33.42 17.44 8.58
N ILE A 178 32.94 18.52 7.98
CA ILE A 178 33.53 19.88 8.05
C ILE A 178 32.86 20.77 9.12
N GLY A 179 31.96 20.26 9.93
CA GLY A 179 31.32 21.01 11.02
C GLY A 179 30.32 22.09 10.59
N CYS A 180 29.84 22.09 9.35
CA CYS A 180 29.01 23.18 8.80
C CYS A 180 27.60 23.27 9.39
N GLY A 181 27.11 22.28 10.11
CA GLY A 181 25.78 22.28 10.75
C GLY A 181 24.57 22.05 9.81
N ALA A 182 24.76 22.01 8.48
CA ALA A 182 23.65 21.91 7.50
C ALA A 182 22.70 20.72 7.76
N CYS A 183 23.23 19.55 8.14
CA CYS A 183 22.42 18.39 8.49
C CYS A 183 21.64 18.57 9.80
N VAL A 184 22.19 19.32 10.77
CA VAL A 184 21.53 19.65 12.04
C VAL A 184 20.36 20.56 11.78
N ASP A 185 20.53 21.63 11.02
CA ASP A 185 19.46 22.56 10.68
C ASP A 185 18.36 21.87 9.87
N LYS A 186 18.75 21.00 8.93
CA LYS A 186 17.77 20.21 8.18
C LYS A 186 16.98 19.26 9.07
N CYS A 187 17.64 18.60 10.03
CA CYS A 187 16.99 17.72 10.99
C CYS A 187 16.01 18.47 11.91
N LYS A 188 16.35 19.71 12.32
CA LYS A 188 15.46 20.58 13.09
C LYS A 188 14.19 20.94 12.31
N GLY A 189 14.34 21.28 11.02
CA GLY A 189 13.23 21.69 10.17
C GLY A 189 12.33 20.54 9.73
N ALA A 190 12.91 19.36 9.49
CA ALA A 190 12.20 18.26 8.81
C ALA A 190 11.52 17.27 9.76
N ALA A 191 12.05 17.02 10.97
CA ALA A 191 11.51 15.90 11.74
C ALA A 191 11.72 15.95 13.26
N THR A 192 12.88 15.48 13.73
CA THR A 192 12.96 14.94 15.09
C THR A 192 14.03 15.62 15.95
N ARG A 193 14.82 16.49 15.35
CA ARG A 193 15.88 17.25 16.05
C ARG A 193 16.91 16.37 16.78
N VAL A 194 17.21 15.21 16.18
CA VAL A 194 18.12 14.22 16.78
C VAL A 194 19.61 14.47 16.49
N LEU A 195 19.93 15.48 15.66
CA LEU A 195 21.28 15.86 15.35
C LEU A 195 21.65 17.15 16.08
N SER A 196 22.85 17.19 16.65
CA SER A 196 23.45 18.37 17.28
C SER A 196 24.93 18.47 16.92
N LEU A 197 25.52 19.68 17.03
CA LEU A 197 26.97 19.85 16.97
C LEU A 197 27.52 19.76 18.38
N ASN A 198 28.61 19.00 18.53
CA ASN A 198 29.38 18.94 19.79
C ASN A 198 30.46 20.01 19.83
N ASP A 199 31.18 20.09 20.94
CA ASP A 199 32.24 21.07 21.18
C ASP A 199 33.40 21.02 20.18
N LYS A 200 33.56 19.89 19.51
CA LYS A 200 34.57 19.69 18.43
C LYS A 200 34.05 20.07 17.05
N GLY A 201 32.86 20.62 16.95
CA GLY A 201 32.19 20.96 15.69
C GLY A 201 31.78 19.73 14.85
N LYS A 202 31.72 18.55 15.46
CA LYS A 202 31.24 17.32 14.79
C LYS A 202 29.81 17.02 15.17
N VAL A 203 29.16 16.13 14.42
CA VAL A 203 27.74 15.84 14.64
C VAL A 203 27.55 14.67 15.59
N ASP A 204 26.78 14.89 16.64
CA ASP A 204 26.23 13.84 17.49
C ASP A 204 24.80 13.51 17.06
N LYS A 205 24.42 12.24 17.18
CA LYS A 205 23.11 11.74 16.83
C LYS A 205 22.49 11.03 18.02
N ASP A 206 21.32 11.53 18.46
CA ASP A 206 20.47 10.78 19.37
C ASP A 206 19.77 9.64 18.57
N PRO A 207 20.05 8.37 18.87
CA PRO A 207 19.46 7.26 18.13
C PRO A 207 17.97 7.06 18.41
N CYS A 208 17.50 7.53 19.58
CA CYS A 208 16.17 7.21 20.11
C CYS A 208 15.02 7.64 19.20
N CYS A 209 15.10 8.83 18.63
CA CYS A 209 13.96 9.46 17.94
C CYS A 209 14.15 9.63 16.44
N CYS A 210 15.18 9.03 15.83
CA CYS A 210 15.42 9.12 14.40
C CYS A 210 14.33 8.37 13.62
N VAL A 211 13.61 9.07 12.74
CA VAL A 211 12.55 8.49 11.89
C VAL A 211 13.07 7.89 10.59
N GLY A 212 14.38 7.96 10.32
CA GLY A 212 14.98 7.39 9.11
C GLY A 212 14.62 8.15 7.83
N CYS A 213 14.44 9.46 7.88
CA CYS A 213 14.04 10.23 6.69
C CYS A 213 15.17 10.43 5.65
N GLY A 214 16.44 10.31 6.04
CA GLY A 214 17.59 10.50 5.14
C GLY A 214 17.88 11.95 4.76
N GLU A 215 17.21 12.94 5.34
CA GLU A 215 17.41 14.37 5.01
C GLU A 215 18.83 14.86 5.34
N CYS A 216 19.48 14.28 6.36
CA CYS A 216 20.88 14.56 6.69
C CYS A 216 21.86 14.16 5.56
N VAL A 217 21.54 13.09 4.83
CA VAL A 217 22.37 12.66 3.67
C VAL A 217 22.30 13.70 2.55
N ILE A 218 21.08 14.17 2.27
CA ILE A 218 20.82 15.14 1.20
C ILE A 218 21.43 16.50 1.53
N ALA A 219 21.40 16.89 2.80
CA ALA A 219 21.85 18.21 3.25
C ALA A 219 23.36 18.32 3.41
N CYS A 220 24.11 17.21 3.42
CA CYS A 220 25.55 17.23 3.72
C CYS A 220 26.38 17.60 2.48
N PRO A 221 27.01 18.79 2.41
CA PRO A 221 27.81 19.20 1.25
C PRO A 221 29.14 18.43 1.15
N ALA A 222 29.64 17.93 2.28
CA ALA A 222 30.89 17.17 2.35
C ALA A 222 30.72 15.66 2.13
N GLY A 223 29.47 15.18 1.97
CA GLY A 223 29.19 13.75 1.83
C GLY A 223 29.57 12.92 3.06
N ALA A 224 29.60 13.54 4.25
CA ALA A 224 29.89 12.85 5.51
C ALA A 224 28.73 11.91 5.95
N TRP A 225 27.55 12.11 5.42
CA TRP A 225 26.41 11.22 5.60
C TRP A 225 26.16 10.43 4.33
N ARG A 226 25.94 9.13 4.43
CA ARG A 226 25.55 8.26 3.31
C ARG A 226 24.44 7.32 3.71
N ARG A 227 23.62 6.86 2.72
CA ARG A 227 22.67 5.77 2.93
C ARG A 227 23.44 4.45 3.01
N PRO A 228 23.04 3.50 3.87
CA PRO A 228 23.54 2.14 3.81
C PRO A 228 23.01 1.43 2.55
N ASP A 229 23.64 0.33 2.17
CA ASP A 229 23.18 -0.52 1.06
C ASP A 229 21.94 -1.34 1.41
N LYS A 230 21.47 -1.25 2.65
CA LYS A 230 20.34 -2.00 3.19
C LYS A 230 19.13 -1.11 3.32
N ASP A 231 18.03 -1.54 2.71
CA ASP A 231 16.73 -0.89 2.81
C ASP A 231 16.02 -1.27 4.11
N PHE A 232 15.36 -0.29 4.70
CA PHE A 232 14.50 -0.50 5.86
C PHE A 232 13.10 0.04 5.61
N TYR A 233 12.14 -0.58 6.28
CA TYR A 233 10.73 -0.25 6.14
C TYR A 233 10.06 -0.10 7.50
N LYS A 234 9.06 0.78 7.53
CA LYS A 234 8.09 0.92 8.60
C LYS A 234 6.73 0.48 8.07
N ILE A 235 5.98 -0.27 8.87
CA ILE A 235 4.57 -0.59 8.60
C ILE A 235 3.68 0.19 9.56
N VAL A 236 2.70 0.89 9.01
CA VAL A 236 1.58 1.49 9.74
C VAL A 236 0.29 0.78 9.36
N ILE A 237 -0.61 0.58 10.30
CA ILE A 237 -1.83 -0.23 10.10
C ILE A 237 -3.09 0.46 10.61
N GLY A 238 -4.22 0.02 10.09
CA GLY A 238 -5.55 0.34 10.61
C GLY A 238 -6.06 1.73 10.32
N GLY A 239 -5.43 2.47 9.39
CA GLY A 239 -5.93 3.75 8.91
C GLY A 239 -7.21 3.56 8.09
N ARG A 240 -8.16 4.48 8.28
CA ARG A 240 -9.41 4.53 7.53
C ARG A 240 -9.99 5.93 7.55
N THR A 241 -10.55 6.40 6.45
CA THR A 241 -11.07 7.77 6.32
C THR A 241 -12.53 7.84 5.89
N GLY A 242 -13.17 6.67 5.64
CA GLY A 242 -14.54 6.64 5.12
C GLY A 242 -15.62 6.57 6.19
N LYS A 243 -16.76 7.22 5.93
CA LYS A 243 -18.01 7.14 6.69
C LYS A 243 -17.86 7.45 8.18
N GLN A 244 -18.16 6.47 9.05
CA GLN A 244 -18.08 6.62 10.50
C GLN A 244 -16.69 6.22 11.03
N TYR A 245 -16.24 6.89 12.08
CA TYR A 245 -15.02 6.59 12.83
C TYR A 245 -13.74 6.63 11.97
N PRO A 246 -13.44 7.76 11.29
CA PRO A 246 -12.15 7.95 10.64
C PRO A 246 -11.04 7.92 11.68
N ARG A 247 -9.93 7.30 11.33
CA ARG A 247 -8.73 7.30 12.18
C ARG A 247 -7.45 7.17 11.36
N MET A 248 -6.36 7.70 11.88
CA MET A 248 -5.03 7.50 11.31
C MET A 248 -4.47 6.15 11.73
N GLY A 249 -3.74 5.52 10.82
CA GLY A 249 -2.97 4.31 11.10
C GLY A 249 -1.90 4.57 12.16
N LYS A 250 -1.60 3.54 12.94
CA LYS A 250 -0.54 3.53 13.95
C LYS A 250 0.62 2.64 13.49
N MET A 251 1.82 2.92 13.97
CA MET A 251 2.99 2.10 13.69
C MET A 251 2.80 0.71 14.28
N PHE A 252 2.89 -0.29 13.40
CA PHE A 252 2.91 -1.71 13.77
C PHE A 252 4.33 -2.21 13.95
N ALA A 253 5.18 -1.90 12.96
CA ALA A 253 6.56 -2.36 12.95
C ALA A 253 7.48 -1.31 12.33
N ASN A 254 8.75 -1.31 12.71
CA ASN A 254 9.76 -0.42 12.19
C ASN A 254 11.09 -1.14 11.98
N TRP A 255 11.95 -0.61 11.12
CA TRP A 255 13.27 -1.14 10.79
C TRP A 255 13.24 -2.57 10.24
N LEU A 256 12.16 -2.90 9.52
CA LEU A 256 11.99 -4.18 8.85
C LEU A 256 12.83 -4.26 7.57
N THR A 257 13.30 -5.46 7.22
CA THR A 257 13.82 -5.74 5.87
C THR A 257 12.67 -5.95 4.90
N GLU A 258 12.96 -5.92 3.60
CA GLU A 258 12.00 -6.23 2.55
C GLU A 258 11.34 -7.60 2.76
N ASP A 259 12.14 -8.64 3.01
CA ASP A 259 11.63 -10.00 3.22
C ASP A 259 10.66 -10.09 4.39
N SER A 260 10.96 -9.38 5.50
CA SER A 260 10.05 -9.33 6.66
C SER A 260 8.73 -8.64 6.29
N VAL A 261 8.77 -7.56 5.49
CA VAL A 261 7.55 -6.87 5.00
C VAL A 261 6.72 -7.80 4.14
N LEU A 262 7.34 -8.50 3.18
CA LEU A 262 6.65 -9.41 2.27
C LEU A 262 6.04 -10.60 3.03
N ALA A 263 6.76 -11.17 4.00
CA ALA A 263 6.25 -12.23 4.85
C ALA A 263 5.03 -11.77 5.68
N ILE A 264 5.10 -10.57 6.28
CA ILE A 264 3.96 -9.98 6.98
C ILE A 264 2.76 -9.81 6.04
N MET A 265 2.98 -9.27 4.83
CA MET A 265 1.89 -9.04 3.88
C MET A 265 1.27 -10.35 3.37
N SER A 266 2.03 -11.44 3.26
CA SER A 266 1.52 -12.75 2.85
C SER A 266 0.56 -13.37 3.89
N ASN A 267 0.63 -12.94 5.14
CA ASN A 267 -0.25 -13.41 6.21
C ASN A 267 -1.61 -12.68 6.25
N TRP A 268 -1.74 -11.54 5.56
CA TRP A 268 -2.99 -10.77 5.54
C TRP A 268 -4.21 -11.53 5.01
N PRO A 269 -4.13 -12.26 3.88
CA PRO A 269 -5.27 -13.04 3.39
C PRO A 269 -5.76 -14.06 4.41
N LYS A 270 -4.85 -14.80 5.05
CA LYS A 270 -5.17 -15.80 6.08
C LYS A 270 -5.85 -15.16 7.30
N PHE A 271 -5.33 -14.03 7.78
CA PHE A 271 -5.94 -13.27 8.86
C PHE A 271 -7.35 -12.81 8.51
N SER A 272 -7.52 -12.25 7.29
CA SER A 272 -8.83 -11.79 6.83
C SER A 272 -9.85 -12.92 6.74
N GLU A 273 -9.43 -14.06 6.20
CA GLU A 273 -10.24 -15.28 6.11
C GLU A 273 -10.68 -15.74 7.50
N TRP A 274 -9.75 -15.80 8.43
CA TRP A 274 -10.03 -16.20 9.81
C TRP A 274 -11.04 -15.25 10.48
N VAL A 275 -10.81 -13.93 10.44
CA VAL A 275 -11.71 -12.94 11.08
C VAL A 275 -13.11 -12.95 10.46
N LEU A 276 -13.21 -13.18 9.16
CA LEU A 276 -14.47 -13.15 8.41
C LEU A 276 -15.15 -14.51 8.30
N GLY A 277 -14.57 -15.56 8.89
CA GLY A 277 -15.12 -16.92 8.83
C GLY A 277 -15.26 -17.42 7.40
N GLY A 278 -14.28 -17.12 6.53
CA GLY A 278 -14.27 -17.50 5.11
C GLY A 278 -15.25 -16.72 4.22
N LYS A 279 -16.00 -15.75 4.75
CA LYS A 279 -16.99 -14.97 3.98
C LYS A 279 -16.35 -13.73 3.35
N PRO A 280 -16.47 -13.50 2.03
CA PRO A 280 -15.92 -12.34 1.34
C PRO A 280 -16.75 -11.07 1.64
N VAL A 281 -16.57 -10.48 2.80
CA VAL A 281 -17.25 -9.27 3.23
C VAL A 281 -16.34 -8.06 3.03
N TYR A 282 -16.90 -6.98 2.47
CA TYR A 282 -16.18 -5.72 2.31
C TYR A 282 -16.04 -4.99 3.64
N LEU A 283 -14.90 -5.18 4.30
CA LEU A 283 -14.52 -4.43 5.49
C LEU A 283 -13.08 -3.91 5.35
N HIS A 284 -12.84 -2.70 5.84
CA HIS A 284 -11.48 -2.17 5.96
C HIS A 284 -10.66 -2.94 6.99
N GLY A 285 -9.35 -3.07 6.76
CA GLY A 285 -8.43 -3.76 7.64
C GLY A 285 -8.49 -3.30 9.10
N GLY A 286 -8.68 -2.00 9.32
CA GLY A 286 -8.86 -1.47 10.66
C GLY A 286 -10.06 -2.05 11.42
N HIS A 287 -11.14 -2.42 10.73
CA HIS A 287 -12.27 -3.11 11.38
C HIS A 287 -11.95 -4.56 11.70
N LEU A 288 -11.16 -5.23 10.86
CA LEU A 288 -10.72 -6.61 11.12
C LEU A 288 -9.81 -6.67 12.35
N ILE A 289 -8.90 -5.70 12.48
CA ILE A 289 -8.01 -5.57 13.65
C ILE A 289 -8.83 -5.32 14.92
N ASP A 290 -9.81 -4.40 14.86
CA ASP A 290 -10.66 -4.08 16.01
C ASP A 290 -11.49 -5.31 16.47
N ARG A 291 -11.94 -6.14 15.53
CA ARG A 291 -12.71 -7.36 15.83
C ARG A 291 -11.87 -8.46 16.45
N ALA A 292 -10.67 -8.66 15.93
CA ALA A 292 -9.76 -9.70 16.41
C ALA A 292 -9.05 -9.30 17.71
N GLY A 293 -8.86 -8.00 17.93
CA GLY A 293 -7.95 -7.46 18.91
C GLY A 293 -6.51 -7.42 18.39
N TYR A 294 -5.76 -6.43 18.84
CA TYR A 294 -4.37 -6.23 18.38
C TYR A 294 -3.44 -7.41 18.70
N PRO A 295 -3.49 -8.06 19.89
CA PRO A 295 -2.63 -9.19 20.16
C PRO A 295 -2.80 -10.33 19.14
N LYS A 296 -4.05 -10.70 18.83
CA LYS A 296 -4.32 -11.77 17.87
C LYS A 296 -3.90 -11.38 16.45
N PHE A 297 -4.14 -10.12 16.06
CA PHE A 297 -3.63 -9.59 14.79
C PHE A 297 -2.11 -9.70 14.72
N LYS A 298 -1.39 -9.28 15.79
CA LYS A 298 0.08 -9.36 15.87
C LYS A 298 0.59 -10.78 15.67
N ASP A 299 -0.02 -11.75 16.36
CA ASP A 299 0.35 -13.15 16.25
C ASP A 299 0.20 -13.68 14.82
N PHE A 300 -0.93 -13.38 14.17
CA PHE A 300 -1.14 -13.77 12.76
C PHE A 300 -0.14 -13.12 11.80
N MET A 301 0.10 -11.82 11.97
CA MET A 301 0.99 -11.10 11.06
C MET A 301 2.45 -11.52 11.19
N LEU A 302 2.87 -11.99 12.36
CA LEU A 302 4.25 -12.40 12.63
C LEU A 302 4.46 -13.91 12.51
N ASP A 303 3.42 -14.69 12.21
CA ASP A 303 3.53 -16.13 12.02
C ASP A 303 4.49 -16.47 10.88
N GLY A 304 5.55 -17.22 11.19
CA GLY A 304 6.60 -17.61 10.25
C GLY A 304 7.48 -16.46 9.73
N VAL A 305 7.40 -15.26 10.34
CA VAL A 305 8.20 -14.09 9.92
C VAL A 305 9.57 -14.09 10.61
N THR A 306 10.63 -14.07 9.82
CA THR A 306 11.98 -13.83 10.33
C THR A 306 12.25 -12.33 10.44
N LEU A 307 12.50 -11.87 11.67
CA LEU A 307 12.83 -10.49 11.95
C LEU A 307 14.34 -10.28 12.04
N ASN A 308 14.83 -9.18 11.48
CA ASN A 308 16.21 -8.76 11.68
C ASN A 308 16.40 -8.20 13.12
N PRO A 309 17.64 -8.20 13.66
CA PRO A 309 17.90 -7.77 15.05
C PRO A 309 17.52 -6.31 15.35
N GLU A 310 17.38 -5.49 14.32
CA GLU A 310 17.04 -4.07 14.44
C GLU A 310 15.53 -3.83 14.38
N ALA A 311 14.75 -4.86 14.06
CA ALA A 311 13.31 -4.76 13.92
C ALA A 311 12.65 -4.42 15.26
N TYR A 312 11.70 -3.50 15.21
CA TYR A 312 10.84 -3.15 16.34
C TYR A 312 9.40 -3.47 15.99
N ILE A 313 8.71 -4.18 16.87
CA ILE A 313 7.27 -4.45 16.77
C ILE A 313 6.58 -3.75 17.93
N ALA A 314 5.51 -3.01 17.66
CA ALA A 314 4.74 -2.35 18.71
C ALA A 314 4.12 -3.38 19.66
N GLU A 315 4.33 -3.23 20.95
CA GLU A 315 3.75 -4.10 21.97
C GLU A 315 2.23 -3.92 22.05
N THR A 316 1.80 -2.68 21.99
CA THR A 316 0.39 -2.32 22.06
C THR A 316 0.08 -1.25 21.03
N ILE A 317 -1.14 -1.30 20.49
CA ILE A 317 -1.69 -0.22 19.66
C ILE A 317 -3.05 0.17 20.25
N ASN A 318 -3.21 1.45 20.53
CA ASN A 318 -4.45 2.00 21.02
C ASN A 318 -4.98 3.11 20.09
N TRP A 319 -6.25 3.00 19.74
CA TRP A 319 -7.04 4.03 19.07
C TRP A 319 -8.11 4.54 20.04
N ALA A 320 -7.70 5.21 21.12
CA ALA A 320 -8.50 5.54 22.30
C ALA A 320 -9.82 6.27 22.02
N GLU A 321 -9.98 6.88 20.85
CA GLU A 321 -11.13 7.71 20.55
C GLU A 321 -12.13 7.06 19.58
N THR A 322 -11.90 5.81 19.17
CA THR A 322 -12.76 5.14 18.20
C THR A 322 -13.40 3.87 18.76
N GLU A 323 -14.66 3.98 19.09
CA GLU A 323 -15.47 2.82 19.42
C GLU A 323 -15.72 1.98 18.16
N TYR A 324 -15.44 0.67 18.22
CA TYR A 324 -15.77 -0.24 17.13
C TYR A 324 -17.26 -0.53 17.11
N ARG A 325 -17.90 -0.26 15.98
CA ARG A 325 -19.30 -0.66 15.72
C ARG A 325 -19.42 -1.29 14.34
N SER A 326 -20.00 -2.47 14.29
CA SER A 326 -20.29 -3.17 13.04
C SER A 326 -21.55 -3.99 13.17
N ASN A 327 -22.41 -3.91 12.17
CA ASN A 327 -23.60 -4.76 12.05
C ASN A 327 -23.25 -6.13 11.41
N ILE A 328 -21.99 -6.36 11.10
CA ILE A 328 -21.56 -7.62 10.52
C ILE A 328 -21.14 -8.55 11.64
N HIS A 329 -21.93 -9.60 11.83
CA HIS A 329 -21.70 -10.64 12.83
C HIS A 329 -21.10 -11.87 12.13
N VAL A 330 -19.77 -11.99 12.16
CA VAL A 330 -19.04 -13.16 11.67
C VAL A 330 -18.13 -13.64 12.78
N LYS A 331 -18.16 -14.93 13.09
CA LYS A 331 -17.22 -15.54 14.03
C LYS A 331 -15.92 -15.90 13.31
N PRO A 332 -14.75 -15.79 13.95
CA PRO A 332 -13.50 -16.38 13.45
C PRO A 332 -13.63 -17.88 13.21
N LEU A 333 -12.83 -18.44 12.31
CA LEU A 333 -12.91 -19.85 11.90
C LEU A 333 -12.69 -20.84 13.07
N ASP A 334 -11.82 -20.51 14.02
CA ASP A 334 -11.54 -21.33 15.19
C ASP A 334 -12.68 -21.32 16.24
N GLN A 335 -13.64 -20.43 16.08
CA GLN A 335 -14.83 -20.32 16.95
C GLN A 335 -16.09 -20.86 16.30
N HIS A 336 -16.01 -21.40 15.09
CA HIS A 336 -17.11 -22.11 14.49
C HIS A 336 -17.26 -23.46 15.19
N GLU A 337 -18.44 -23.72 15.74
CA GLU A 337 -18.79 -25.07 16.21
C GLU A 337 -18.62 -26.02 15.01
N THR A 338 -17.78 -27.03 15.17
CA THR A 338 -17.74 -28.14 14.23
C THR A 338 -19.12 -28.76 14.21
N VAL A 339 -19.89 -28.46 13.16
CA VAL A 339 -21.14 -29.18 12.89
C VAL A 339 -20.73 -30.63 12.69
N LYS A 340 -21.02 -31.45 13.69
CA LYS A 340 -20.84 -32.91 13.64
C LYS A 340 -21.86 -33.51 12.67
#